data_ee915b3ba4b4d13d3cc6784e59337842
#
_entry.id   ee915b3ba4b4d13d3cc6784e59337842
#
_cell.length_a   1.000
_cell.length_b   1.000
_cell.length_c   1.000
_cell.angle_alpha   90.00
_cell.angle_beta   90.00
_cell.angle_gamma   90.00
#
_symmetry.space_group_name_H-M   'P 1'
#
loop_
_entity.id
_entity.type
_entity.pdbx_description
1 polymer ?
#
loop_
_entity_poly.entity_id
_entity_poly.type
_entity_poly.pdbx_seq_one_letter_code
_entity_poly.pdbx_strand_id
1 'polypeptide(L)'
;MAEAQLSLNLDIKHDTSLSDFSGPGWMSIIDAVRQLHVGLIGQLYLFGSPATGKSHLLSAICESFIEMDKSAICLSLDELIHTDVNVLSSLENFDVIAIDDLEVLEHSNEWQEALFHLINRSREGQRQLLFAANKPASELPFHLTDLLTRLAQAPTFKVPNGRDLADRQALLQSILRRRGWQFDERIVHHLLHEGPHRIGAMMEVLNYIQPMFSNLGRSNISKAVISDALRTIDEQTLAAELADITQETQVDNDAANQDQHTMPLDF
;
A
#
# COMPACT_ATOMS: atom_id res chain seq x y z
N MET A 1 -19.51 5.99 30.07
CA MET A 1 -19.44 6.40 28.66
C MET A 1 -18.84 5.22 27.91
N ALA A 2 -19.59 4.60 27.03
CA ALA A 2 -19.09 3.44 26.28
C ALA A 2 -18.04 3.94 25.27
N GLU A 3 -16.81 3.46 25.41
CA GLU A 3 -15.79 3.59 24.39
C GLU A 3 -16.34 2.95 23.12
N ALA A 4 -16.54 3.77 22.08
CA ALA A 4 -16.81 3.27 20.75
C ALA A 4 -15.54 2.55 20.27
N GLN A 5 -15.51 1.25 20.39
CA GLN A 5 -14.50 0.40 19.79
C GLN A 5 -14.68 0.53 18.29
N LEU A 6 -13.86 1.38 17.66
CA LEU A 6 -13.72 1.45 16.23
C LEU A 6 -13.27 0.05 15.77
N SER A 7 -14.17 -0.71 15.18
CA SER A 7 -13.80 -1.91 14.43
C SER A 7 -13.09 -1.42 13.16
N LEU A 8 -11.77 -1.17 13.28
CA LEU A 8 -10.94 -1.05 12.10
C LEU A 8 -11.06 -2.37 11.34
N ASN A 9 -11.68 -2.33 10.17
CA ASN A 9 -11.56 -3.41 9.19
C ASN A 9 -10.12 -3.39 8.68
N LEU A 10 -9.23 -3.95 9.48
CA LEU A 10 -7.85 -4.19 9.10
C LEU A 10 -7.88 -5.41 8.15
N ASP A 11 -8.29 -5.19 6.92
CA ASP A 11 -8.07 -6.15 5.85
C ASP A 11 -6.57 -6.20 5.56
N ILE A 12 -5.82 -6.84 6.47
CA ILE A 12 -4.54 -7.41 6.09
C ILE A 12 -4.89 -8.30 4.91
N LYS A 13 -4.34 -7.97 3.74
CA LYS A 13 -4.53 -8.77 2.53
C LYS A 13 -3.85 -10.11 2.77
N HIS A 14 -4.51 -11.04 3.46
CA HIS A 14 -4.02 -12.31 4.03
C HIS A 14 -3.39 -13.29 3.03
N ASP A 15 -3.32 -12.93 1.76
CA ASP A 15 -2.77 -13.79 0.71
C ASP A 15 -1.53 -13.17 0.04
N THR A 16 -0.66 -12.56 0.84
CA THR A 16 0.64 -12.04 0.40
C THR A 16 1.77 -12.77 1.12
N SER A 17 2.90 -12.94 0.45
CA SER A 17 4.10 -13.53 1.05
C SER A 17 5.34 -12.84 0.53
N LEU A 18 6.38 -12.71 1.38
CA LEU A 18 7.68 -12.20 0.95
C LEU A 18 8.29 -13.02 -0.20
N SER A 19 7.95 -14.30 -0.31
CA SER A 19 8.40 -15.17 -1.40
C SER A 19 7.89 -14.72 -2.78
N ASP A 20 6.82 -13.95 -2.82
CA ASP A 20 6.26 -13.41 -4.07
C ASP A 20 7.18 -12.34 -4.68
N PHE A 21 8.01 -11.68 -3.88
CA PHE A 21 8.93 -10.62 -4.28
C PHE A 21 10.35 -11.15 -4.53
N SER A 22 10.48 -12.22 -5.33
CA SER A 22 11.73 -12.95 -5.58
C SER A 22 12.47 -12.51 -6.84
N GLY A 23 11.97 -11.55 -7.61
CA GLY A 23 12.61 -11.02 -8.82
C GLY A 23 13.89 -10.23 -8.54
N PRO A 24 14.77 -10.07 -9.55
CA PRO A 24 16.06 -9.39 -9.38
C PRO A 24 15.95 -7.96 -8.84
N GLY A 25 14.95 -7.21 -9.25
CA GLY A 25 14.72 -5.83 -8.80
C GLY A 25 14.35 -5.72 -7.30
N TRP A 26 13.90 -6.82 -6.69
CA TRP A 26 13.48 -6.84 -5.29
C TRP A 26 14.59 -7.24 -4.31
N MET A 27 15.72 -7.74 -4.80
CA MET A 27 16.78 -8.33 -3.95
C MET A 27 17.25 -7.39 -2.84
N SER A 28 17.52 -6.13 -3.16
CA SER A 28 18.00 -5.14 -2.17
C SER A 28 16.95 -4.84 -1.10
N ILE A 29 15.66 -4.81 -1.47
CA ILE A 29 14.56 -4.60 -0.54
C ILE A 29 14.41 -5.82 0.37
N ILE A 30 14.43 -7.03 -0.19
CA ILE A 30 14.34 -8.27 0.60
C ILE A 30 15.53 -8.41 1.54
N ASP A 31 16.74 -8.01 1.15
CA ASP A 31 17.90 -7.99 2.04
C ASP A 31 17.73 -6.97 3.18
N ALA A 32 17.14 -5.81 2.92
CA ALA A 32 16.79 -4.85 3.98
C ALA A 32 15.71 -5.41 4.93
N VAL A 33 14.71 -6.12 4.39
CA VAL A 33 13.71 -6.81 5.23
C VAL A 33 14.35 -7.87 6.13
N ARG A 34 15.34 -8.63 5.63
CA ARG A 34 16.09 -9.56 6.47
C ARG A 34 16.86 -8.87 7.59
N GLN A 35 17.45 -7.69 7.31
CA GLN A 35 18.11 -6.87 8.34
C GLN A 35 17.09 -6.34 9.36
N LEU A 36 15.87 -6.00 8.93
CA LEU A 36 14.79 -5.61 9.81
C LEU A 36 14.38 -6.77 10.74
N HIS A 37 14.23 -8.00 10.20
CA HIS A 37 13.88 -9.19 10.98
C HIS A 37 14.86 -9.47 12.13
N VAL A 38 16.17 -9.25 11.90
CA VAL A 38 17.20 -9.47 12.93
C VAL A 38 17.49 -8.20 13.76
N GLY A 39 16.74 -7.12 13.57
CA GLY A 39 16.86 -5.89 14.34
C GLY A 39 18.11 -5.06 14.03
N LEU A 40 18.80 -5.29 12.91
CA LEU A 40 19.93 -4.46 12.48
C LEU A 40 19.50 -3.08 12.00
N ILE A 41 18.31 -2.96 11.45
CA ILE A 41 17.65 -1.71 11.13
C ILE A 41 16.29 -1.66 11.84
N GLY A 42 15.87 -0.48 12.27
CA GLY A 42 14.60 -0.28 12.95
C GLY A 42 13.52 0.34 12.07
N GLN A 43 13.89 0.79 10.87
CA GLN A 43 12.99 1.50 9.97
C GLN A 43 13.28 1.14 8.52
N LEU A 44 12.24 1.22 7.67
CA LEU A 44 12.34 1.03 6.22
C LEU A 44 11.38 1.99 5.51
N TYR A 45 11.86 2.68 4.47
CA TYR A 45 11.05 3.56 3.66
C TYR A 45 11.00 3.05 2.20
N LEU A 46 9.79 2.79 1.72
CA LEU A 46 9.54 2.32 0.36
C LEU A 46 8.88 3.43 -0.45
N PHE A 47 9.34 3.65 -1.69
CA PHE A 47 8.67 4.60 -2.56
C PHE A 47 8.58 4.09 -3.99
N GLY A 48 7.55 4.55 -4.69
CA GLY A 48 7.33 4.17 -6.10
C GLY A 48 5.96 4.58 -6.57
N SER A 49 5.78 4.59 -7.87
CA SER A 49 4.51 4.97 -8.52
C SER A 49 3.33 4.15 -7.99
N PRO A 50 2.09 4.63 -8.12
CA PRO A 50 0.90 3.85 -7.78
C PRO A 50 0.89 2.46 -8.43
N ALA A 51 0.24 1.49 -7.79
CA ALA A 51 0.12 0.11 -8.25
C ALA A 51 1.45 -0.65 -8.50
N THR A 52 2.56 -0.23 -7.88
CA THR A 52 3.84 -0.97 -7.95
C THR A 52 3.94 -2.12 -6.94
N GLY A 53 2.94 -2.31 -6.08
CA GLY A 53 2.91 -3.38 -5.10
C GLY A 53 3.45 -3.00 -3.71
N LYS A 54 3.59 -1.70 -3.40
CA LYS A 54 4.03 -1.20 -2.07
C LYS A 54 3.18 -1.77 -0.94
N SER A 55 1.87 -1.59 -1.01
CA SER A 55 0.91 -2.06 -0.02
C SER A 55 0.96 -3.58 0.18
N HIS A 56 1.09 -4.33 -0.92
CA HIS A 56 1.24 -5.78 -0.86
C HIS A 56 2.56 -6.20 -0.20
N LEU A 57 3.65 -5.47 -0.49
CA LEU A 57 4.94 -5.72 0.16
C LEU A 57 4.89 -5.40 1.65
N LEU A 58 4.29 -4.26 2.05
CA LEU A 58 4.10 -3.92 3.47
C LEU A 58 3.31 -5.01 4.20
N SER A 59 2.20 -5.47 3.61
CA SER A 59 1.39 -6.56 4.15
C SER A 59 2.21 -7.85 4.27
N ALA A 60 2.98 -8.22 3.24
CA ALA A 60 3.84 -9.41 3.26
C ALA A 60 4.95 -9.32 4.33
N ILE A 61 5.50 -8.13 4.56
CA ILE A 61 6.47 -7.92 5.64
C ILE A 61 5.79 -8.09 7.00
N CYS A 62 4.62 -7.47 7.23
CA CYS A 62 3.87 -7.64 8.47
C CYS A 62 3.53 -9.10 8.75
N GLU A 63 3.01 -9.84 7.74
CA GLU A 63 2.75 -11.28 7.86
C GLU A 63 4.00 -12.06 8.26
N SER A 64 5.15 -11.75 7.65
CA SER A 64 6.41 -12.43 8.01
C SER A 64 6.83 -12.20 9.47
N PHE A 65 6.48 -11.06 10.06
CA PHE A 65 6.70 -10.81 11.50
C PHE A 65 5.69 -11.54 12.38
N ILE A 66 4.44 -11.64 11.94
CA ILE A 66 3.41 -12.43 12.65
C ILE A 66 3.80 -13.91 12.67
N GLU A 67 4.36 -14.45 11.57
CA GLU A 67 4.93 -15.80 11.52
C GLU A 67 6.11 -16.00 12.50
N MET A 68 6.74 -14.92 12.95
CA MET A 68 7.81 -14.91 13.96
C MET A 68 7.29 -14.60 15.38
N ASP A 69 6.00 -14.75 15.63
CA ASP A 69 5.34 -14.44 16.91
C ASP A 69 5.48 -12.96 17.35
N LYS A 70 5.61 -12.04 16.40
CA LYS A 70 5.61 -10.60 16.64
C LYS A 70 4.25 -9.99 16.34
N SER A 71 3.86 -8.97 17.11
CA SER A 71 2.68 -8.18 16.79
C SER A 71 2.98 -7.19 15.67
N ALA A 72 2.23 -7.25 14.57
CA ALA A 72 2.40 -6.36 13.44
C ALA A 72 1.06 -5.77 12.98
N ILE A 73 1.09 -4.53 12.50
CA ILE A 73 -0.08 -3.86 11.94
C ILE A 73 0.32 -3.13 10.66
N CYS A 74 -0.54 -3.18 9.65
CA CYS A 74 -0.41 -2.44 8.41
C CYS A 74 -1.62 -1.54 8.22
N LEU A 75 -1.40 -0.25 8.03
CA LEU A 75 -2.44 0.78 7.95
C LEU A 75 -2.25 1.61 6.70
N SER A 76 -3.33 1.88 5.97
CA SER A 76 -3.37 2.89 4.91
C SER A 76 -3.84 4.22 5.50
N LEU A 77 -3.06 5.28 5.32
CA LEU A 77 -3.47 6.62 5.72
C LEU A 77 -4.60 7.15 4.85
N ASP A 78 -4.73 6.70 3.62
CA ASP A 78 -5.84 7.04 2.74
C ASP A 78 -7.19 6.62 3.35
N GLU A 79 -7.23 5.45 3.99
CA GLU A 79 -8.42 4.96 4.70
C GLU A 79 -8.65 5.69 6.04
N LEU A 80 -7.58 6.16 6.68
CA LEU A 80 -7.63 6.71 8.04
C LEU A 80 -7.79 8.23 8.09
N ILE A 81 -7.41 8.97 7.05
CA ILE A 81 -7.33 10.44 7.06
C ILE A 81 -8.64 11.14 7.46
N HIS A 82 -9.77 10.47 7.27
CA HIS A 82 -11.11 10.98 7.63
C HIS A 82 -11.57 10.51 9.03
N THR A 83 -10.73 9.81 9.77
CA THR A 83 -11.03 9.34 11.14
C THR A 83 -10.37 10.24 12.20
N ASP A 84 -10.50 9.86 13.47
CA ASP A 84 -9.83 10.56 14.56
C ASP A 84 -8.33 10.26 14.53
N VAL A 85 -7.50 11.30 14.47
CA VAL A 85 -6.03 11.23 14.47
C VAL A 85 -5.46 10.46 15.67
N ASN A 86 -6.21 10.42 16.79
CA ASN A 86 -5.81 9.68 17.98
C ASN A 86 -5.68 8.16 17.76
N VAL A 87 -6.16 7.64 16.64
CA VAL A 87 -5.92 6.22 16.25
C VAL A 87 -4.43 5.89 16.23
N LEU A 88 -3.56 6.83 15.84
CA LEU A 88 -2.11 6.64 15.84
C LEU A 88 -1.51 6.51 17.26
N SER A 89 -2.20 7.00 18.28
CA SER A 89 -1.70 6.94 19.66
C SER A 89 -1.73 5.55 20.28
N SER A 90 -2.56 4.64 19.74
CA SER A 90 -2.67 3.26 20.24
C SER A 90 -1.72 2.27 19.57
N LEU A 91 -1.01 2.69 18.51
CA LEU A 91 -0.19 1.80 17.69
C LEU A 91 1.15 1.42 18.36
N GLU A 92 1.61 2.17 19.34
CA GLU A 92 2.88 1.93 20.03
C GLU A 92 2.98 0.58 20.73
N ASN A 93 1.86 -0.15 20.87
CA ASN A 93 1.83 -1.48 21.47
C ASN A 93 2.26 -2.58 20.47
N PHE A 94 2.32 -2.29 19.17
CA PHE A 94 2.75 -3.24 18.17
C PHE A 94 4.28 -3.28 18.06
N ASP A 95 4.84 -4.46 17.79
CA ASP A 95 6.28 -4.61 17.54
C ASP A 95 6.68 -4.03 16.18
N VAL A 96 5.79 -4.12 15.20
CA VAL A 96 5.97 -3.63 13.85
C VAL A 96 4.75 -2.82 13.41
N ILE A 97 5.01 -1.61 12.91
CA ILE A 97 3.97 -0.70 12.42
C ILE A 97 4.31 -0.32 11.00
N ALA A 98 3.47 -0.72 10.05
CA ALA A 98 3.57 -0.33 8.65
C ALA A 98 2.52 0.73 8.31
N ILE A 99 2.95 1.81 7.69
CA ILE A 99 2.11 2.96 7.32
C ILE A 99 2.26 3.19 5.83
N ASP A 100 1.18 3.02 5.11
CA ASP A 100 1.08 3.24 3.66
C ASP A 100 0.46 4.60 3.33
N ASP A 101 0.62 5.04 2.09
CA ASP A 101 0.01 6.23 1.50
C ASP A 101 0.35 7.53 2.23
N LEU A 102 1.64 7.70 2.60
CA LEU A 102 2.08 8.90 3.34
C LEU A 102 1.75 10.22 2.63
N GLU A 103 1.68 10.24 1.31
CA GLU A 103 1.38 11.41 0.52
C GLU A 103 0.06 12.10 0.87
N VAL A 104 -0.93 11.36 1.38
CA VAL A 104 -2.24 11.93 1.74
C VAL A 104 -2.15 12.92 2.91
N LEU A 105 -1.04 12.91 3.65
CA LEU A 105 -0.79 13.85 4.74
C LEU A 105 -0.40 15.26 4.28
N GLU A 106 -0.25 15.51 2.97
CA GLU A 106 0.20 16.80 2.40
C GLU A 106 -0.57 17.99 2.98
N HIS A 107 -1.88 17.85 3.12
CA HIS A 107 -2.75 18.96 3.53
C HIS A 107 -3.20 18.91 5.00
N SER A 108 -2.63 18.00 5.81
CA SER A 108 -3.04 17.84 7.21
C SER A 108 -1.87 17.96 8.18
N ASN A 109 -1.69 19.15 8.76
CA ASN A 109 -0.67 19.39 9.79
C ASN A 109 -0.89 18.50 11.02
N GLU A 110 -2.13 18.29 11.42
CA GLU A 110 -2.48 17.47 12.58
C GLU A 110 -2.00 16.04 12.44
N TRP A 111 -2.23 15.42 11.26
CA TRP A 111 -1.76 14.07 10.98
C TRP A 111 -0.24 14.00 10.83
N GLN A 112 0.41 15.05 10.29
CA GLN A 112 1.87 15.12 10.22
C GLN A 112 2.47 15.15 11.64
N GLU A 113 1.91 15.94 12.57
CA GLU A 113 2.34 15.98 13.97
C GLU A 113 2.11 14.64 14.68
N ALA A 114 0.94 14.03 14.50
CA ALA A 114 0.61 12.74 15.10
C ALA A 114 1.57 11.64 14.62
N LEU A 115 1.87 11.59 13.32
CA LEU A 115 2.85 10.66 12.75
C LEU A 115 4.26 10.93 13.30
N PHE A 116 4.68 12.17 13.41
CA PHE A 116 5.96 12.54 14.01
C PHE A 116 6.07 12.03 15.45
N HIS A 117 5.02 12.21 16.26
CA HIS A 117 4.97 11.70 17.62
C HIS A 117 4.98 10.18 17.67
N LEU A 118 4.25 9.50 16.78
CA LEU A 118 4.28 8.04 16.69
C LEU A 118 5.69 7.55 16.40
N ILE A 119 6.40 8.15 15.42
CA ILE A 119 7.78 7.79 15.10
C ILE A 119 8.70 7.90 16.31
N ASN A 120 8.60 9.01 17.06
CA ASN A 120 9.44 9.23 18.24
C ASN A 120 9.16 8.18 19.33
N ARG A 121 7.90 7.95 19.69
CA ARG A 121 7.51 6.94 20.69
C ARG A 121 7.91 5.52 20.29
N SER A 122 7.70 5.18 19.02
CA SER A 122 8.09 3.85 18.48
C SER A 122 9.60 3.63 18.55
N ARG A 123 10.40 4.66 18.30
CA ARG A 123 11.87 4.58 18.43
C ARG A 123 12.31 4.43 19.89
N GLU A 124 11.71 5.15 20.81
CA GLU A 124 11.96 4.99 22.26
C GLU A 124 11.61 3.59 22.74
N GLY A 125 10.49 3.04 22.23
CA GLY A 125 10.04 1.67 22.48
C GLY A 125 10.76 0.58 21.68
N GLN A 126 11.77 0.93 20.84
CA GLN A 126 12.48 0.02 19.95
C GLN A 126 11.54 -0.76 19.00
N ARG A 127 10.44 -0.15 18.59
CA ARG A 127 9.51 -0.71 17.61
C ARG A 127 10.03 -0.50 16.20
N GLN A 128 9.65 -1.39 15.29
CA GLN A 128 10.04 -1.29 13.90
C GLN A 128 8.98 -0.55 13.10
N LEU A 129 9.42 0.33 12.22
CA LEU A 129 8.55 1.20 11.42
C LEU A 129 8.79 0.98 9.93
N LEU A 130 7.71 0.78 9.22
CA LEU A 130 7.71 0.64 7.76
C LEU A 130 6.88 1.79 7.18
N PHE A 131 7.40 2.42 6.15
CA PHE A 131 6.72 3.52 5.48
C PHE A 131 6.62 3.26 3.99
N ALA A 132 5.50 3.63 3.38
CA ALA A 132 5.39 3.67 1.93
C ALA A 132 4.74 4.96 1.44
N ALA A 133 5.23 5.43 0.28
CA ALA A 133 4.74 6.62 -0.39
C ALA A 133 4.96 6.54 -1.90
N ASN A 134 4.40 7.50 -2.64
CA ASN A 134 4.62 7.61 -4.08
C ASN A 134 5.96 8.30 -4.43
N LYS A 135 6.58 9.02 -3.47
CA LYS A 135 7.82 9.79 -3.63
C LYS A 135 8.80 9.50 -2.48
N PRO A 136 10.10 9.76 -2.66
CA PRO A 136 11.05 9.74 -1.55
C PRO A 136 10.69 10.80 -0.49
N ALA A 137 11.05 10.57 0.77
CA ALA A 137 10.71 11.46 1.88
C ALA A 137 11.10 12.93 1.64
N SER A 138 12.22 13.17 0.96
CA SER A 138 12.71 14.52 0.63
C SER A 138 11.85 15.28 -0.37
N GLU A 139 10.96 14.61 -1.09
CA GLU A 139 10.08 15.18 -2.11
C GLU A 139 8.61 15.23 -1.67
N LEU A 140 8.31 14.77 -0.45
CA LEU A 140 6.97 14.89 0.11
C LEU A 140 6.71 16.37 0.48
N PRO A 141 5.57 16.93 0.07
CA PRO A 141 5.26 18.35 0.30
C PRO A 141 4.72 18.60 1.72
N PHE A 142 5.40 18.07 2.73
CA PHE A 142 5.01 18.24 4.12
C PHE A 142 5.49 19.58 4.69
N HIS A 143 4.64 20.18 5.52
CA HIS A 143 4.97 21.41 6.23
C HIS A 143 5.88 21.16 7.43
N LEU A 144 5.77 19.98 8.08
CA LEU A 144 6.55 19.63 9.25
C LEU A 144 7.93 19.09 8.84
N THR A 145 8.94 19.98 8.80
CA THR A 145 10.33 19.63 8.40
C THR A 145 10.93 18.55 9.29
N ASP A 146 10.58 18.53 10.58
CA ASP A 146 11.08 17.52 11.52
C ASP A 146 10.58 16.12 11.13
N LEU A 147 9.35 15.97 10.65
CA LEU A 147 8.82 14.71 10.14
C LEU A 147 9.62 14.25 8.92
N LEU A 148 9.89 15.14 7.94
CA LEU A 148 10.70 14.81 6.78
C LEU A 148 12.09 14.32 7.18
N THR A 149 12.69 14.98 8.16
CA THR A 149 14.00 14.58 8.69
C THR A 149 13.95 13.19 9.32
N ARG A 150 12.88 12.86 10.06
CA ARG A 150 12.68 11.53 10.66
C ARG A 150 12.49 10.44 9.62
N LEU A 151 11.67 10.69 8.61
CA LEU A 151 11.44 9.75 7.50
C LEU A 151 12.71 9.52 6.68
N ALA A 152 13.49 10.57 6.42
CA ALA A 152 14.75 10.48 5.67
C ALA A 152 15.86 9.68 6.40
N GLN A 153 15.73 9.43 7.71
CA GLN A 153 16.65 8.57 8.44
C GLN A 153 16.45 7.06 8.17
N ALA A 154 15.31 6.68 7.61
CA ALA A 154 15.06 5.30 7.26
C ALA A 154 15.83 4.90 5.98
N PRO A 155 16.44 3.71 5.93
CA PRO A 155 16.92 3.16 4.66
C PRO A 155 15.80 3.20 3.63
N THR A 156 16.09 3.86 2.48
CA THR A 156 15.08 4.19 1.49
C THR A 156 15.29 3.38 0.22
N PHE A 157 14.24 2.73 -0.26
CA PHE A 157 14.26 1.89 -1.45
C PHE A 157 13.17 2.27 -2.42
N LYS A 158 13.55 2.38 -3.69
CA LYS A 158 12.59 2.51 -4.78
C LYS A 158 12.05 1.13 -5.15
N VAL A 159 10.73 1.00 -5.07
CA VAL A 159 10.03 -0.24 -5.47
C VAL A 159 10.07 -0.39 -7.00
N PRO A 160 10.38 -1.58 -7.53
CA PRO A 160 10.38 -1.84 -8.97
C PRO A 160 9.03 -1.48 -9.60
N ASN A 161 9.09 -0.83 -10.76
CA ASN A 161 7.89 -0.36 -11.45
C ASN A 161 7.16 -1.44 -12.27
N GLY A 162 7.67 -2.69 -12.24
CA GLY A 162 7.11 -3.83 -12.95
C GLY A 162 7.40 -3.87 -14.45
N ARG A 163 8.20 -2.96 -15.01
CA ARG A 163 8.58 -3.00 -16.42
C ARG A 163 9.49 -4.17 -16.76
N ASP A 164 10.28 -4.63 -15.80
CA ASP A 164 11.14 -5.79 -15.98
C ASP A 164 10.31 -7.07 -16.05
N LEU A 165 10.45 -7.80 -17.17
CA LEU A 165 9.75 -9.06 -17.39
C LEU A 165 10.19 -10.13 -16.39
N ALA A 166 11.47 -10.14 -15.99
CA ALA A 166 12.00 -11.11 -15.04
C ALA A 166 11.35 -10.94 -13.66
N ASP A 167 11.13 -9.71 -13.20
CA ASP A 167 10.43 -9.44 -11.94
C ASP A 167 8.98 -9.90 -11.99
N ARG A 168 8.26 -9.60 -13.08
CA ARG A 168 6.87 -10.04 -13.25
C ARG A 168 6.75 -11.55 -13.34
N GLN A 169 7.67 -12.19 -14.06
CA GLN A 169 7.69 -13.66 -14.20
C GLN A 169 7.98 -14.33 -12.86
N ALA A 170 8.95 -13.84 -12.11
CA ALA A 170 9.28 -14.36 -10.78
C ALA A 170 8.09 -14.24 -9.82
N LEU A 171 7.44 -13.06 -9.78
CA LEU A 171 6.24 -12.84 -8.99
C LEU A 171 5.11 -13.81 -9.36
N LEU A 172 4.75 -13.86 -10.64
CA LEU A 172 3.66 -14.72 -11.12
C LEU A 172 3.93 -16.19 -10.78
N GLN A 173 5.14 -16.68 -11.03
CA GLN A 173 5.52 -18.06 -10.72
C GLN A 173 5.47 -18.36 -9.21
N SER A 174 5.88 -17.41 -8.39
CA SER A 174 5.83 -17.56 -6.93
C SER A 174 4.39 -17.65 -6.44
N ILE A 175 3.52 -16.74 -6.87
CA ILE A 175 2.11 -16.74 -6.50
C ILE A 175 1.41 -18.02 -6.97
N LEU A 176 1.61 -18.44 -8.22
CA LEU A 176 1.02 -19.67 -8.75
C LEU A 176 1.45 -20.90 -7.94
N ARG A 177 2.74 -20.98 -7.58
CA ARG A 177 3.27 -22.08 -6.76
C ARG A 177 2.66 -22.06 -5.35
N ARG A 178 2.62 -20.91 -4.70
CA ARG A 178 2.11 -20.74 -3.34
C ARG A 178 0.61 -21.07 -3.27
N ARG A 179 -0.18 -20.61 -4.24
CA ARG A 179 -1.62 -20.88 -4.32
C ARG A 179 -1.93 -22.27 -4.88
N GLY A 180 -0.92 -23.03 -5.34
CA GLY A 180 -1.11 -24.34 -5.96
C GLY A 180 -1.88 -24.27 -7.28
N TRP A 181 -1.80 -23.13 -7.98
CA TRP A 181 -2.46 -22.94 -9.27
C TRP A 181 -1.61 -23.43 -10.43
N GLN A 182 -2.27 -24.03 -11.40
CA GLN A 182 -1.62 -24.47 -12.64
C GLN A 182 -2.27 -23.71 -13.79
N PHE A 183 -1.49 -22.81 -14.41
CA PHE A 183 -1.91 -22.10 -15.63
C PHE A 183 -1.26 -22.75 -16.85
N ASP A 184 -2.04 -22.80 -17.95
CA ASP A 184 -1.50 -23.12 -19.27
C ASP A 184 -0.44 -22.06 -19.66
N GLU A 185 0.62 -22.48 -20.37
CA GLU A 185 1.68 -21.58 -20.82
C GLU A 185 1.15 -20.37 -21.62
N ARG A 186 0.06 -20.56 -22.37
CA ARG A 186 -0.60 -19.48 -23.12
C ARG A 186 -1.20 -18.41 -22.19
N ILE A 187 -1.72 -18.83 -21.04
CA ILE A 187 -2.27 -17.90 -20.02
C ILE A 187 -1.14 -17.15 -19.35
N VAL A 188 -0.08 -17.86 -18.96
CA VAL A 188 1.12 -17.23 -18.38
C VAL A 188 1.71 -16.20 -19.34
N HIS A 189 1.87 -16.58 -20.61
CA HIS A 189 2.36 -15.67 -21.66
C HIS A 189 1.44 -14.44 -21.81
N HIS A 190 0.12 -14.65 -21.85
CA HIS A 190 -0.85 -13.58 -21.98
C HIS A 190 -0.77 -12.61 -20.78
N LEU A 191 -0.72 -13.09 -19.53
CA LEU A 191 -0.56 -12.25 -18.34
C LEU A 191 0.75 -11.45 -18.35
N LEU A 192 1.84 -12.04 -18.81
CA LEU A 192 3.15 -11.39 -18.81
C LEU A 192 3.33 -10.37 -19.93
N HIS A 193 2.70 -10.55 -21.10
CA HIS A 193 2.93 -9.73 -22.30
C HIS A 193 1.74 -8.80 -22.65
N GLU A 194 0.52 -9.23 -22.37
CA GLU A 194 -0.70 -8.47 -22.66
C GLU A 194 -1.42 -8.00 -21.39
N GLY A 195 -1.03 -8.53 -20.21
CA GLY A 195 -1.57 -8.14 -18.90
C GLY A 195 -0.91 -6.88 -18.33
N PRO A 196 -1.28 -6.51 -17.08
CA PRO A 196 -0.77 -5.31 -16.47
C PRO A 196 0.74 -5.39 -16.25
N HIS A 197 1.45 -4.33 -16.61
CA HIS A 197 2.89 -4.24 -16.38
C HIS A 197 3.24 -3.93 -14.92
N ARG A 198 2.32 -3.32 -14.16
CA ARG A 198 2.53 -2.99 -12.76
C ARG A 198 2.24 -4.21 -11.88
N ILE A 199 3.13 -4.47 -10.93
CA ILE A 199 3.07 -5.63 -10.05
C ILE A 199 1.81 -5.64 -9.20
N GLY A 200 1.42 -4.49 -8.63
CA GLY A 200 0.19 -4.36 -7.85
C GLY A 200 -1.05 -4.69 -8.67
N ALA A 201 -1.16 -4.15 -9.87
CA ALA A 201 -2.28 -4.45 -10.77
C ALA A 201 -2.33 -5.94 -11.18
N MET A 202 -1.17 -6.58 -11.39
CA MET A 202 -1.14 -8.04 -11.62
C MET A 202 -1.64 -8.82 -10.40
N MET A 203 -1.28 -8.40 -9.18
CA MET A 203 -1.76 -9.02 -7.95
C MET A 203 -3.27 -8.85 -7.79
N GLU A 204 -3.82 -7.69 -8.14
CA GLU A 204 -5.27 -7.45 -8.15
C GLU A 204 -6.00 -8.39 -9.10
N VAL A 205 -5.49 -8.58 -10.32
CA VAL A 205 -6.04 -9.57 -11.28
C VAL A 205 -6.05 -10.97 -10.66
N LEU A 206 -4.94 -11.39 -10.05
CA LEU A 206 -4.83 -12.71 -9.44
C LEU A 206 -5.75 -12.87 -8.23
N ASN A 207 -5.96 -11.82 -7.45
CA ASN A 207 -6.90 -11.82 -6.33
C ASN A 207 -8.35 -11.85 -6.82
N TYR A 208 -8.68 -11.12 -7.87
CA TYR A 208 -10.02 -11.12 -8.49
C TYR A 208 -10.44 -12.52 -8.98
N ILE A 209 -9.51 -13.27 -9.56
CA ILE A 209 -9.81 -14.62 -10.07
C ILE A 209 -9.76 -15.70 -9.00
N GLN A 210 -9.21 -15.43 -7.82
CA GLN A 210 -9.04 -16.42 -6.73
C GLN A 210 -10.36 -17.13 -6.33
N PRO A 211 -11.51 -16.45 -6.14
CA PRO A 211 -12.75 -17.11 -5.80
C PRO A 211 -13.24 -18.11 -6.86
N MET A 212 -12.87 -17.87 -8.12
CA MET A 212 -13.26 -18.74 -9.24
C MET A 212 -12.54 -20.09 -9.17
N PHE A 213 -11.28 -20.12 -8.65
CA PHE A 213 -10.55 -21.38 -8.43
C PHE A 213 -11.13 -22.21 -7.31
N SER A 214 -11.60 -21.60 -6.24
CA SER A 214 -12.22 -22.27 -5.11
C SER A 214 -13.52 -22.99 -5.51
N ASN A 215 -14.23 -22.45 -6.50
CA ASN A 215 -15.52 -22.97 -6.97
C ASN A 215 -15.40 -23.99 -8.10
N LEU A 216 -14.34 -23.94 -8.92
CA LEU A 216 -14.20 -24.74 -10.14
C LEU A 216 -13.30 -25.98 -10.01
N GLY A 217 -12.71 -26.23 -8.83
CA GLY A 217 -11.84 -27.39 -8.61
C GLY A 217 -10.66 -27.42 -9.58
N ARG A 218 -9.62 -26.71 -9.28
CA ARG A 218 -8.21 -26.84 -9.74
C ARG A 218 -7.86 -26.88 -11.22
N SER A 219 -8.76 -26.83 -12.18
CA SER A 219 -8.35 -27.11 -13.53
C SER A 219 -8.98 -26.23 -14.59
N ASN A 220 -8.35 -25.30 -15.12
CA ASN A 220 -8.61 -24.53 -16.34
C ASN A 220 -9.36 -23.20 -16.15
N ILE A 221 -8.63 -22.19 -15.70
CA ILE A 221 -9.01 -20.84 -16.08
C ILE A 221 -8.78 -20.68 -17.58
N SER A 222 -9.81 -20.22 -18.28
CA SER A 222 -9.72 -19.92 -19.70
C SER A 222 -9.14 -18.51 -19.91
N LYS A 223 -8.54 -18.28 -21.09
CA LYS A 223 -8.11 -16.92 -21.49
C LYS A 223 -9.24 -15.90 -21.39
N ALA A 224 -10.48 -16.30 -21.64
CA ALA A 224 -11.65 -15.43 -21.54
C ALA A 224 -11.87 -14.88 -20.11
N VAL A 225 -11.69 -15.72 -19.08
CA VAL A 225 -11.81 -15.31 -17.67
C VAL A 225 -10.72 -14.30 -17.30
N ILE A 226 -9.48 -14.51 -17.76
CA ILE A 226 -8.39 -13.57 -17.53
C ILE A 226 -8.67 -12.22 -18.24
N SER A 227 -9.12 -12.28 -19.50
CA SER A 227 -9.45 -11.06 -20.25
C SER A 227 -10.62 -10.29 -19.63
N ASP A 228 -11.59 -11.00 -19.05
CA ASP A 228 -12.72 -10.38 -18.36
C ASP A 228 -12.27 -9.74 -17.03
N ALA A 229 -11.41 -10.41 -16.27
CA ALA A 229 -10.79 -9.86 -15.07
C ALA A 229 -9.97 -8.59 -15.36
N LEU A 230 -9.15 -8.63 -16.41
CA LEU A 230 -8.37 -7.47 -16.84
C LEU A 230 -9.27 -6.28 -17.19
N ARG A 231 -10.32 -6.51 -17.96
CA ARG A 231 -11.28 -5.45 -18.32
C ARG A 231 -11.98 -4.88 -17.10
N THR A 232 -12.42 -5.72 -16.16
CA THR A 232 -13.14 -5.28 -14.96
C THR A 232 -12.24 -4.39 -14.09
N ILE A 233 -10.96 -4.74 -13.95
CA ILE A 233 -9.99 -3.97 -13.15
C ILE A 233 -9.68 -2.63 -13.84
N ASP A 234 -9.48 -2.64 -15.17
CA ASP A 234 -9.25 -1.39 -15.92
C ASP A 234 -10.46 -0.45 -15.82
N GLU A 235 -11.67 -0.98 -15.91
CA GLU A 235 -12.91 -0.20 -15.74
C GLU A 235 -13.06 0.36 -14.32
N GLN A 236 -12.71 -0.42 -13.28
CA GLN A 236 -12.76 0.03 -11.90
C GLN A 236 -11.71 1.12 -11.62
N THR A 237 -10.50 0.95 -12.12
CA THR A 237 -9.42 1.92 -11.98
C THR A 237 -9.79 3.24 -12.67
N LEU A 238 -10.33 3.17 -13.88
CA LEU A 238 -10.80 4.35 -14.61
C LEU A 238 -11.99 5.04 -13.93
N ALA A 239 -12.91 4.26 -13.37
CA ALA A 239 -14.05 4.81 -12.62
C ALA A 239 -13.61 5.52 -11.34
N ALA A 240 -12.62 4.97 -10.63
CA ALA A 240 -12.04 5.61 -9.45
C ALA A 240 -11.32 6.92 -9.81
N GLU A 241 -10.48 6.92 -10.86
CA GLU A 241 -9.82 8.14 -11.35
C GLU A 241 -10.83 9.23 -11.76
N LEU A 242 -11.93 8.86 -12.40
CA LEU A 242 -12.99 9.81 -12.77
C LEU A 242 -13.77 10.33 -11.55
N ALA A 243 -13.98 9.50 -10.53
CA ALA A 243 -14.65 9.91 -9.30
C ALA A 243 -13.80 10.93 -8.52
N ASP A 244 -12.50 10.73 -8.44
CA ASP A 244 -11.54 11.65 -7.79
C ASP A 244 -11.54 13.02 -8.48
N ILE A 245 -11.49 13.06 -9.83
CA ILE A 245 -11.55 14.31 -10.61
C ILE A 245 -12.89 15.03 -10.37
N THR A 246 -13.98 14.28 -10.22
CA THR A 246 -15.32 14.86 -10.01
C THR A 246 -15.44 15.46 -8.61
N GLN A 247 -14.84 14.85 -7.59
CA GLN A 247 -14.82 15.38 -6.22
C GLN A 247 -13.97 16.65 -6.12
N GLU A 248 -12.79 16.68 -6.73
CA GLU A 248 -11.94 17.89 -6.77
C GLU A 248 -12.68 19.07 -7.43
N THR A 249 -13.41 18.82 -8.52
CA THR A 249 -14.18 19.88 -9.21
C THR A 249 -15.37 20.37 -8.39
N GLN A 250 -15.96 19.55 -7.54
CA GLN A 250 -17.06 19.95 -6.65
C GLN A 250 -16.55 20.80 -5.47
N VAL A 251 -15.42 20.43 -4.88
CA VAL A 251 -14.80 21.19 -3.77
C VAL A 251 -14.39 22.59 -4.23
N ASP A 252 -13.83 22.73 -5.44
CA ASP A 252 -13.47 24.03 -6.01
C ASP A 252 -14.71 24.91 -6.32
N ASN A 253 -15.81 24.31 -6.76
CA ASN A 253 -17.05 25.04 -7.00
C ASN A 253 -17.76 25.48 -5.71
N ASP A 254 -17.70 24.69 -4.66
CA ASP A 254 -18.27 25.04 -3.34
C ASP A 254 -17.44 26.13 -2.64
N ALA A 255 -16.12 26.10 -2.77
CA ALA A 255 -15.23 27.16 -2.30
C ALA A 255 -15.48 28.49 -3.04
N ALA A 256 -15.63 28.46 -4.36
CA ALA A 256 -15.95 29.64 -5.16
C ALA A 256 -17.34 30.24 -4.88
N ASN A 257 -18.30 29.43 -4.44
CA ASN A 257 -19.65 29.87 -4.10
C ASN A 257 -19.72 30.48 -2.68
N GLN A 258 -18.85 30.09 -1.76
CA GLN A 258 -18.78 30.68 -0.41
C GLN A 258 -18.17 32.09 -0.43
N ASP A 259 -17.22 32.36 -1.32
CA ASP A 259 -16.62 33.70 -1.47
C ASP A 259 -17.56 34.77 -2.07
N GLN A 260 -18.62 34.36 -2.79
CA GLN A 260 -19.61 35.28 -3.34
C GLN A 260 -20.69 35.75 -2.34
N HIS A 261 -20.78 35.13 -1.16
CA HIS A 261 -21.81 35.47 -0.15
C HIS A 261 -21.29 36.36 1.00
N THR A 262 -20.03 36.76 0.97
CA THR A 262 -19.42 37.67 1.98
C THR A 262 -19.07 39.03 1.39
N MET A 263 -20.03 39.71 0.75
CA MET A 263 -19.94 41.16 0.57
C MET A 263 -20.71 41.85 1.72
N PRO A 264 -20.08 42.70 2.52
CA PRO A 264 -20.80 43.53 3.48
C PRO A 264 -21.58 44.61 2.69
N LEU A 265 -22.87 44.69 2.98
CA LEU A 265 -23.69 45.86 2.62
C LEU A 265 -23.28 47.02 3.57
N ASP A 266 -22.43 47.91 3.08
CA ASP A 266 -22.23 49.22 3.70
C ASP A 266 -23.49 50.07 3.45
N PHE A 267 -24.09 50.48 4.56
CA PHE A 267 -24.96 51.66 4.66
C PHE A 267 -24.38 52.63 5.65
#